data_8823f43016694f85731b91378585b5d6
#
_entry.id   8823f43016694f85731b91378585b5d6
#
_cell.length_a   1.000
_cell.length_b   1.000
_cell.length_c   1.000
_cell.angle_alpha   90.00
_cell.angle_beta   90.00
_cell.angle_gamma   90.00
#
_symmetry.space_group_name_H-M   'P 1'
#
loop_
_entity.id
_entity.type
_entity.pdbx_description
1 polymer ?
#
loop_
_entity_poly.entity_id
_entity_poly.type
_entity_poly.pdbx_seq_one_letter_code
_entity_poly.pdbx_strand_id
1 'polypeptide(L)'
;RVSAVFLTHGHYDHCFYALEYAKAFVCKIYASDSIREYLLDSDKNCNEEGFCIKDFSDFVFLGCDGTLTIEGVSIQYFKLGGHTSADMIYKIGSEIFVGDLIIGRGIGRMDLYGGNKNLMASTLQFLIDLEYKTIHSGHGRDIKKVDQVNNFAIWKKYLERY
;
A
#
# COMPACT_ATOMS: atom_id res chain seq x y z
N ARG A 1 8.42 20.11 -6.97
CA ARG A 1 7.48 20.37 -5.85
C ARG A 1 6.78 19.08 -5.52
N VAL A 2 6.66 18.73 -4.22
CA VAL A 2 5.82 17.63 -3.74
C VAL A 2 4.43 18.18 -3.48
N SER A 3 3.38 17.58 -4.05
CA SER A 3 2.00 18.06 -3.97
C SER A 3 1.09 17.14 -3.16
N ALA A 4 1.53 15.91 -2.85
CA ALA A 4 0.82 14.95 -2.01
C ALA A 4 1.78 13.89 -1.45
N VAL A 5 1.39 13.30 -0.33
CA VAL A 5 1.97 12.08 0.23
C VAL A 5 0.93 10.98 0.14
N PHE A 6 1.31 9.78 -0.29
CA PHE A 6 0.44 8.62 -0.34
C PHE A 6 1.01 7.51 0.53
N LEU A 7 0.19 6.97 1.43
CA LEU A 7 0.55 5.84 2.28
C LEU A 7 -0.08 4.57 1.73
N THR A 8 0.73 3.56 1.48
CA THR A 8 0.26 2.26 1.01
C THR A 8 -0.37 1.44 2.14
N HIS A 9 0.19 1.51 3.35
CA HIS A 9 -0.32 0.85 4.55
C HIS A 9 0.24 1.51 5.81
N GLY A 10 -0.10 0.98 6.99
CA GLY A 10 0.15 1.64 8.27
C GLY A 10 1.33 1.12 9.08
N HIS A 11 2.24 0.29 8.54
CA HIS A 11 3.46 -0.06 9.25
C HIS A 11 4.38 1.17 9.40
N TYR A 12 5.10 1.25 10.52
CA TYR A 12 5.78 2.48 10.92
C TYR A 12 6.84 2.94 9.92
N ASP A 13 7.57 2.03 9.32
CA ASP A 13 8.62 2.32 8.34
C ASP A 13 8.09 2.90 7.01
N HIS A 14 6.77 2.79 6.77
CA HIS A 14 6.08 3.42 5.64
C HIS A 14 5.36 4.72 5.99
N CYS A 15 5.15 5.03 7.27
CA CYS A 15 4.39 6.20 7.69
C CYS A 15 5.12 7.13 8.66
N PHE A 16 6.31 6.77 9.15
CA PHE A 16 7.04 7.48 10.18
C PHE A 16 7.22 8.99 9.89
N TYR A 17 7.62 9.32 8.67
CA TYR A 17 7.85 10.71 8.26
C TYR A 17 6.66 11.37 7.57
N ALA A 18 5.48 10.76 7.54
CA ALA A 18 4.33 11.25 6.77
C ALA A 18 3.92 12.68 7.17
N LEU A 19 3.80 12.95 8.48
CA LEU A 19 3.44 14.29 8.98
C LEU A 19 4.54 15.32 8.73
N GLU A 20 5.81 14.93 8.85
CA GLU A 20 6.93 15.83 8.56
C GLU A 20 6.96 16.24 7.10
N TYR A 21 6.75 15.28 6.17
CA TYR A 21 6.67 15.59 4.74
C TYR A 21 5.45 16.44 4.41
N ALA A 22 4.28 16.11 4.95
CA ALA A 22 3.06 16.91 4.73
C ALA A 22 3.26 18.36 5.17
N LYS A 23 3.85 18.57 6.34
CA LYS A 23 4.17 19.89 6.87
C LYS A 23 5.24 20.62 6.05
N ALA A 24 6.34 19.92 5.71
CA ALA A 24 7.46 20.52 4.97
C ALA A 24 7.05 20.96 3.55
N PHE A 25 6.18 20.19 2.89
CA PHE A 25 5.74 20.46 1.52
C PHE A 25 4.37 21.15 1.43
N VAL A 26 3.71 21.37 2.58
CA VAL A 26 2.36 21.97 2.67
C VAL A 26 1.39 21.20 1.76
N CYS A 27 1.30 19.89 1.97
CA CYS A 27 0.45 19.02 1.17
C CYS A 27 -0.35 18.03 2.04
N LYS A 28 -1.34 17.35 1.45
CA LYS A 28 -2.15 16.37 2.14
C LYS A 28 -1.56 14.97 2.06
N ILE A 29 -1.92 14.13 3.04
CA ILE A 29 -1.60 12.71 3.13
C ILE A 29 -2.85 11.92 2.73
N TYR A 30 -2.74 11.09 1.70
CA TYR A 30 -3.80 10.21 1.22
C TYR A 30 -3.54 8.79 1.70
N ALA A 31 -4.53 8.16 2.29
CA ALA A 31 -4.40 6.82 2.85
C ALA A 31 -5.76 6.11 2.93
N SER A 32 -5.77 4.79 3.10
CA SER A 32 -6.98 4.04 3.43
C SER A 32 -7.65 4.58 4.71
N ASP A 33 -8.95 4.56 4.77
CA ASP A 33 -9.71 4.86 6.00
C ASP A 33 -9.37 3.86 7.14
N SER A 34 -9.05 2.61 6.79
CA SER A 34 -8.65 1.56 7.73
C SER A 34 -7.25 1.77 8.32
N ILE A 35 -6.44 2.70 7.80
CA ILE A 35 -5.07 2.94 8.30
C ILE A 35 -5.05 3.50 9.72
N ARG A 36 -6.14 4.17 10.16
CA ARG A 36 -6.21 4.82 11.47
C ARG A 36 -5.89 3.90 12.62
N GLU A 37 -6.36 2.67 12.57
CA GLU A 37 -6.12 1.69 13.65
C GLU A 37 -4.64 1.30 13.78
N TYR A 38 -3.89 1.34 12.69
CA TYR A 38 -2.43 1.13 12.69
C TYR A 38 -1.71 2.35 13.23
N LEU A 39 -2.08 3.55 12.76
CA LEU A 39 -1.41 4.79 13.15
C LEU A 39 -1.63 5.17 14.62
N LEU A 40 -2.71 4.69 15.24
CA LEU A 40 -3.04 4.94 16.65
C LEU A 40 -2.45 3.91 17.62
N ASP A 41 -1.91 2.79 17.11
CA ASP A 41 -1.51 1.65 17.92
C ASP A 41 -0.13 1.13 17.46
N SER A 42 0.88 1.27 18.32
CA SER A 42 2.26 0.89 17.99
C SER A 42 2.45 -0.61 17.80
N ASP A 43 1.65 -1.45 18.44
CA ASP A 43 1.71 -2.90 18.24
C ASP A 43 1.20 -3.26 16.84
N LYS A 44 0.15 -2.58 16.37
CA LYS A 44 -0.41 -2.80 15.03
C LYS A 44 0.48 -2.24 13.92
N ASN A 45 1.18 -1.15 14.16
CA ASN A 45 2.10 -0.57 13.18
C ASN A 45 3.52 -1.17 13.23
N CYS A 46 3.73 -2.16 14.11
CA CYS A 46 5.00 -2.86 14.27
C CYS A 46 6.16 -1.98 14.78
N ASN A 47 5.86 -0.97 15.60
CA ASN A 47 6.89 -0.13 16.23
C ASN A 47 7.03 -0.40 17.72
N GLU A 48 8.15 -0.96 18.12
CA GLU A 48 8.45 -1.30 19.53
C GLU A 48 8.73 -0.05 20.41
N GLU A 49 9.02 1.09 19.79
CA GLU A 49 9.34 2.35 20.49
C GLU A 49 8.08 3.22 20.78
N GLY A 50 6.89 2.72 20.43
CA GLY A 50 5.62 3.39 20.73
C GLY A 50 5.23 4.51 19.76
N PHE A 51 5.70 4.45 18.50
CA PHE A 51 5.30 5.41 17.47
C PHE A 51 3.80 5.39 17.21
N CYS A 52 3.15 6.56 17.27
CA CYS A 52 1.75 6.74 16.92
C CYS A 52 1.51 8.11 16.27
N ILE A 53 0.63 8.15 15.28
CA ILE A 53 0.09 9.39 14.71
C ILE A 53 -1.30 9.62 15.29
N LYS A 54 -1.49 10.75 15.99
CA LYS A 54 -2.76 11.14 16.61
C LYS A 54 -3.42 12.34 15.94
N ASP A 55 -2.66 13.12 15.18
CA ASP A 55 -3.19 14.26 14.42
C ASP A 55 -3.43 13.85 12.97
N PHE A 56 -4.68 13.89 12.56
CA PHE A 56 -5.15 13.54 11.23
C PHE A 56 -5.60 14.75 10.40
N SER A 57 -5.28 15.98 10.81
CA SER A 57 -5.74 17.22 10.15
C SER A 57 -5.27 17.33 8.69
N ASP A 58 -4.14 16.72 8.36
CA ASP A 58 -3.59 16.68 7.00
C ASP A 58 -3.95 15.42 6.21
N PHE A 59 -4.71 14.50 6.81
CA PHE A 59 -5.11 13.27 6.14
C PHE A 59 -6.39 13.43 5.31
N VAL A 60 -6.40 12.78 4.15
CA VAL A 60 -7.57 12.51 3.31
C VAL A 60 -7.74 11.00 3.26
N PHE A 61 -8.81 10.51 3.87
CA PHE A 61 -9.09 9.07 3.95
C PHE A 61 -9.91 8.59 2.75
N LEU A 62 -9.44 7.49 2.15
CA LEU A 62 -10.01 6.87 0.97
C LEU A 62 -10.72 5.57 1.39
N GLY A 63 -12.05 5.53 1.26
CA GLY A 63 -12.87 4.41 1.75
C GLY A 63 -13.10 3.30 0.74
N CYS A 64 -12.92 3.56 -0.56
CA CYS A 64 -13.13 2.60 -1.65
C CYS A 64 -12.22 2.94 -2.82
N ASP A 65 -12.26 2.13 -3.86
CA ASP A 65 -11.53 2.37 -5.11
C ASP A 65 -11.99 3.68 -5.77
N GLY A 66 -11.08 4.33 -6.47
CA GLY A 66 -11.41 5.59 -7.13
C GLY A 66 -10.27 6.20 -7.92
N THR A 67 -10.47 7.46 -8.30
CA THR A 67 -9.49 8.27 -9.01
C THR A 67 -9.43 9.67 -8.42
N LEU A 68 -8.22 10.17 -8.23
CA LEU A 68 -7.92 11.54 -7.83
C LEU A 68 -7.19 12.26 -8.96
N THR A 69 -7.34 13.57 -9.02
CA THR A 69 -6.50 14.42 -9.87
C THR A 69 -5.78 15.44 -9.00
N ILE A 70 -4.46 15.40 -8.99
CA ILE A 70 -3.61 16.30 -8.23
C ILE A 70 -2.61 16.96 -9.19
N GLU A 71 -2.60 18.28 -9.26
CA GLU A 71 -1.77 19.05 -10.18
C GLU A 71 -1.87 18.56 -11.64
N GLY A 72 -3.05 18.13 -12.08
CA GLY A 72 -3.29 17.60 -13.43
C GLY A 72 -2.87 16.14 -13.64
N VAL A 73 -2.30 15.49 -12.64
CA VAL A 73 -1.93 14.07 -12.68
C VAL A 73 -3.10 13.22 -12.19
N SER A 74 -3.56 12.27 -13.02
CA SER A 74 -4.59 11.30 -12.65
C SER A 74 -3.97 10.13 -11.88
N ILE A 75 -4.49 9.85 -10.71
CA ILE A 75 -4.03 8.80 -9.79
C ILE A 75 -5.21 7.89 -9.49
N GLN A 76 -5.19 6.68 -10.01
CA GLN A 76 -6.12 5.63 -9.61
C GLN A 76 -5.66 5.02 -8.30
N TYR A 77 -6.59 4.70 -7.42
CA TYR A 77 -6.28 4.03 -6.16
C TYR A 77 -7.25 2.89 -5.90
N PHE A 78 -6.73 1.82 -5.32
CA PHE A 78 -7.46 0.58 -5.07
C PHE A 78 -7.24 0.16 -3.63
N LYS A 79 -8.34 -0.05 -2.89
CA LYS A 79 -8.33 -0.56 -1.52
C LYS A 79 -8.33 -2.07 -1.58
N LEU A 80 -7.21 -2.66 -1.23
CA LEU A 80 -6.98 -4.09 -1.28
C LEU A 80 -6.65 -4.62 0.13
N GLY A 81 -6.03 -5.76 0.21
CA GLY A 81 -5.57 -6.32 1.46
C GLY A 81 -4.69 -7.55 1.23
N GLY A 82 -4.15 -8.06 2.31
CA GLY A 82 -3.30 -9.24 2.29
C GLY A 82 -2.13 -9.13 3.23
N HIS A 83 -1.32 -8.10 3.09
CA HIS A 83 -0.24 -7.79 4.03
C HIS A 83 -0.81 -7.11 5.29
N THR A 84 -1.71 -6.16 5.11
CA THR A 84 -2.53 -5.53 6.15
C THR A 84 -3.99 -5.42 5.70
N SER A 85 -4.90 -5.05 6.62
CA SER A 85 -6.28 -4.69 6.28
C SER A 85 -6.43 -3.29 5.69
N ALA A 86 -5.34 -2.51 5.67
CA ALA A 86 -5.31 -1.12 5.22
C ALA A 86 -4.53 -0.91 3.90
N ASP A 87 -4.20 -1.99 3.20
CA ASP A 87 -3.37 -1.91 2.01
C ASP A 87 -4.07 -1.13 0.88
N MET A 88 -3.30 -0.23 0.28
CA MET A 88 -3.68 0.56 -0.89
C MET A 88 -2.64 0.37 -2.00
N ILE A 89 -3.13 0.26 -3.23
CA ILE A 89 -2.31 0.41 -4.44
C ILE A 89 -2.65 1.74 -5.09
N TYR A 90 -1.62 2.46 -5.52
CA TYR A 90 -1.75 3.68 -6.31
C TYR A 90 -1.21 3.44 -7.70
N LYS A 91 -1.96 3.87 -8.74
CA LYS A 91 -1.55 3.71 -10.13
C LYS A 91 -1.50 5.08 -10.82
N ILE A 92 -0.36 5.39 -11.42
CA ILE A 92 -0.10 6.61 -12.19
C ILE A 92 0.38 6.19 -13.58
N GLY A 93 -0.46 6.36 -14.58
CA GLY A 93 -0.16 5.86 -15.93
C GLY A 93 0.07 4.35 -15.94
N SER A 94 1.28 3.91 -16.28
CA SER A 94 1.66 2.49 -16.30
C SER A 94 2.45 2.03 -15.07
N GLU A 95 2.61 2.88 -14.09
CA GLU A 95 3.37 2.61 -12.86
C GLU A 95 2.41 2.33 -11.71
N ILE A 96 2.67 1.29 -10.89
CA ILE A 96 1.90 1.00 -9.67
C ILE A 96 2.80 0.97 -8.44
N PHE A 97 2.29 1.50 -7.35
CA PHE A 97 2.93 1.55 -6.03
C PHE A 97 2.14 0.64 -5.11
N VAL A 98 2.74 -0.45 -4.68
CA VAL A 98 2.02 -1.56 -4.03
C VAL A 98 2.38 -1.74 -2.55
N GLY A 99 3.29 -0.93 -2.01
CA GLY A 99 3.81 -1.14 -0.66
C GLY A 99 4.37 -2.55 -0.51
N ASP A 100 4.02 -3.17 0.59
CA ASP A 100 4.52 -4.49 0.96
C ASP A 100 3.63 -5.67 0.52
N LEU A 101 2.63 -5.42 -0.32
CA LEU A 101 1.90 -6.51 -0.96
C LEU A 101 2.82 -7.39 -1.82
N ILE A 102 3.80 -6.78 -2.49
CA ILE A 102 4.79 -7.46 -3.32
C ILE A 102 6.19 -7.00 -2.91
N ILE A 103 7.06 -7.96 -2.61
CA ILE A 103 8.48 -7.72 -2.27
C ILE A 103 9.36 -8.63 -3.13
N GLY A 104 10.08 -8.05 -4.08
CA GLY A 104 10.88 -8.82 -5.01
C GLY A 104 10.02 -9.81 -5.82
N ARG A 105 10.41 -11.07 -5.85
CA ARG A 105 9.64 -12.14 -6.50
C ARG A 105 8.60 -12.79 -5.58
N GLY A 106 8.53 -12.35 -4.34
CA GLY A 106 7.63 -12.86 -3.32
C GLY A 106 6.45 -11.93 -3.07
N ILE A 107 5.72 -12.27 -2.01
CA ILE A 107 4.62 -11.52 -1.45
C ILE A 107 4.97 -11.07 -0.04
N GLY A 108 4.33 -10.03 0.45
CA GLY A 108 4.45 -9.57 1.82
C GLY A 108 4.01 -10.62 2.83
N ARG A 109 4.56 -10.56 4.04
CA ARG A 109 4.14 -11.41 5.14
C ARG A 109 2.69 -11.12 5.54
N MET A 110 2.01 -12.13 6.07
CA MET A 110 0.59 -12.05 6.43
C MET A 110 0.33 -12.52 7.86
N ASP A 111 1.37 -12.67 8.64
CA ASP A 111 1.35 -13.15 10.03
C ASP A 111 1.32 -12.02 11.07
N LEU A 112 1.36 -10.76 10.61
CA LEU A 112 1.19 -9.58 11.43
C LEU A 112 -0.28 -9.16 11.52
N TYR A 113 -0.58 -8.16 12.36
CA TYR A 113 -1.93 -7.64 12.52
C TYR A 113 -2.57 -7.27 11.18
N GLY A 114 -3.79 -7.75 10.94
CA GLY A 114 -4.55 -7.49 9.71
C GLY A 114 -4.11 -8.28 8.48
N GLY A 115 -3.06 -9.11 8.60
CA GLY A 115 -2.63 -10.00 7.52
C GLY A 115 -3.69 -11.05 7.17
N ASN A 116 -3.90 -11.33 5.88
CA ASN A 116 -4.96 -12.24 5.44
C ASN A 116 -4.61 -12.91 4.10
N LYS A 117 -4.42 -14.23 4.13
CA LYS A 117 -4.04 -15.00 2.95
C LYS A 117 -5.10 -15.01 1.84
N ASN A 118 -6.39 -14.99 2.18
CA ASN A 118 -7.45 -15.01 1.19
C ASN A 118 -7.54 -13.66 0.45
N LEU A 119 -7.38 -12.56 1.19
CA LEU A 119 -7.28 -11.24 0.60
C LEU A 119 -6.02 -11.11 -0.26
N MET A 120 -4.88 -11.66 0.19
CA MET A 120 -3.66 -11.68 -0.62
C MET A 120 -3.87 -12.45 -1.94
N ALA A 121 -4.53 -13.61 -1.91
CA ALA A 121 -4.84 -14.36 -3.13
C ALA A 121 -5.72 -13.55 -4.09
N SER A 122 -6.72 -12.83 -3.57
CA SER A 122 -7.57 -11.93 -4.38
C SER A 122 -6.79 -10.74 -4.94
N THR A 123 -5.90 -10.16 -4.14
CA THR A 123 -5.00 -9.07 -4.57
C THR A 123 -4.06 -9.52 -5.67
N LEU A 124 -3.51 -10.74 -5.59
CA LEU A 124 -2.66 -11.30 -6.66
C LEU A 124 -3.44 -11.48 -7.96
N GLN A 125 -4.71 -11.93 -7.89
CA GLN A 125 -5.56 -12.01 -9.08
C GLN A 125 -5.80 -10.61 -9.66
N PHE A 126 -6.13 -9.64 -8.82
CA PHE A 126 -6.30 -8.25 -9.25
C PHE A 126 -5.05 -7.71 -9.98
N LEU A 127 -3.84 -7.97 -9.44
CA LEU A 127 -2.58 -7.56 -10.05
C LEU A 127 -2.28 -8.28 -11.38
N ILE A 128 -2.73 -9.51 -11.55
CA ILE A 128 -2.63 -10.22 -12.83
C ILE A 128 -3.48 -9.51 -13.89
N ASP A 129 -4.69 -9.12 -13.53
CA ASP A 129 -5.70 -8.57 -14.45
C ASP A 129 -5.48 -7.07 -14.73
N LEU A 130 -4.96 -6.31 -13.76
CA LEU A 130 -4.74 -4.87 -13.89
C LEU A 130 -3.69 -4.54 -14.96
N GLU A 131 -3.97 -3.58 -15.80
CA GLU A 131 -3.03 -3.07 -16.81
C GLU A 131 -2.01 -2.10 -16.21
N TYR A 132 -0.73 -2.49 -16.21
CA TYR A 132 0.44 -1.68 -15.81
C TYR A 132 1.72 -2.29 -16.39
N LYS A 133 2.85 -1.58 -16.24
CA LYS A 133 4.16 -2.04 -16.72
C LYS A 133 5.15 -2.27 -15.59
N THR A 134 5.17 -1.40 -14.58
CA THR A 134 6.16 -1.45 -13.51
C THR A 134 5.48 -1.45 -12.15
N ILE A 135 6.02 -2.26 -11.24
CA ILE A 135 5.67 -2.32 -9.82
C ILE A 135 6.77 -1.62 -9.02
N HIS A 136 6.37 -0.68 -8.19
CA HIS A 136 7.19 -0.07 -7.15
C HIS A 136 6.78 -0.69 -5.81
N SER A 137 7.65 -1.55 -5.27
CA SER A 137 7.46 -2.19 -3.96
C SER A 137 7.91 -1.26 -2.85
N GLY A 138 7.41 -1.47 -1.61
CA GLY A 138 7.90 -0.76 -0.43
C GLY A 138 9.37 -1.06 -0.13
N HIS A 139 9.77 -2.31 -0.36
CA HIS A 139 11.14 -2.77 -0.19
C HIS A 139 11.66 -3.44 -1.45
N GLY A 140 12.98 -3.29 -1.70
CA GLY A 140 13.67 -3.95 -2.78
C GLY A 140 13.72 -3.13 -4.07
N ARG A 141 13.68 -3.80 -5.21
CA ARG A 141 13.82 -3.18 -6.54
C ARG A 141 12.48 -3.11 -7.25
N ASP A 142 12.34 -2.14 -8.13
CA ASP A 142 11.25 -2.08 -9.10
C ASP A 142 11.22 -3.32 -9.98
N ILE A 143 10.02 -3.79 -10.31
CA ILE A 143 9.80 -5.03 -11.03
C ILE A 143 8.91 -4.78 -12.23
N LYS A 144 9.26 -5.36 -13.38
CA LYS A 144 8.36 -5.33 -14.54
C LYS A 144 7.26 -6.37 -14.41
N LYS A 145 6.03 -6.03 -14.80
CA LYS A 145 4.88 -6.94 -14.77
C LYS A 145 5.19 -8.27 -15.47
N VAL A 146 5.82 -8.21 -16.65
CA VAL A 146 6.14 -9.40 -17.45
C VAL A 146 7.04 -10.40 -16.72
N ASP A 147 7.87 -9.93 -15.79
CA ASP A 147 8.79 -10.76 -15.01
C ASP A 147 8.12 -11.34 -13.76
N GLN A 148 6.94 -10.85 -13.39
CA GLN A 148 6.30 -11.16 -12.11
C GLN A 148 4.95 -11.89 -12.23
N VAL A 149 4.24 -11.76 -13.34
CA VAL A 149 2.87 -12.31 -13.49
C VAL A 149 2.80 -13.82 -13.24
N ASN A 150 3.80 -14.57 -13.69
CA ASN A 150 3.88 -16.02 -13.44
C ASN A 150 4.09 -16.34 -11.95
N ASN A 151 4.87 -15.52 -11.24
CA ASN A 151 5.06 -15.67 -9.79
C ASN A 151 3.77 -15.41 -9.03
N PHE A 152 2.96 -14.42 -9.44
CA PHE A 152 1.65 -14.17 -8.84
C PHE A 152 0.72 -15.37 -8.95
N ALA A 153 0.67 -16.01 -10.13
CA ALA A 153 -0.14 -17.20 -10.33
C ALA A 153 0.33 -18.38 -9.45
N ILE A 154 1.64 -18.54 -9.26
CA ILE A 154 2.23 -19.57 -8.38
C ILE A 154 1.87 -19.28 -6.91
N TRP A 155 2.07 -18.05 -6.43
CA TRP A 155 1.76 -17.66 -5.07
C TRP A 155 0.26 -17.77 -4.78
N LYS A 156 -0.58 -17.28 -5.69
CA LYS A 156 -2.03 -17.40 -5.56
C LYS A 156 -2.45 -18.87 -5.37
N LYS A 157 -1.98 -19.75 -6.23
CA LYS A 157 -2.26 -21.19 -6.13
C LYS A 157 -1.77 -21.82 -4.82
N TYR A 158 -0.63 -21.35 -4.30
CA TYR A 158 -0.13 -21.79 -3.00
C TYR A 158 -1.07 -21.36 -1.87
N LEU A 159 -1.47 -20.07 -1.83
CA LEU A 159 -2.36 -19.52 -0.80
C LEU A 159 -3.75 -20.15 -0.78
N GLU A 160 -4.27 -20.56 -1.95
CA GLU A 160 -5.57 -21.22 -2.08
C GLU A 160 -5.57 -22.69 -1.61
N ARG A 161 -4.38 -23.31 -1.45
CA ARG A 161 -4.26 -24.71 -1.03
C ARG A 161 -4.03 -24.90 0.46
N TYR A 162 -3.46 -23.96 1.14
CA TYR A 162 -3.02 -24.00 2.54
C TYR A 162 -3.57 -22.81 3.33
#